data_7bf4af6146ffae4742a59a270d567f03
#
_entry.id   7bf4af6146ffae4742a59a270d567f03
#
_cell.length_a   1.000
_cell.length_b   1.000
_cell.length_c   1.000
_cell.angle_alpha   90.00
_cell.angle_beta   90.00
_cell.angle_gamma   90.00
#
_symmetry.space_group_name_H-M   'P 1'
#
loop_
_entity.id
_entity.type
_entity.pdbx_description
1 polymer ?
#
loop_
_entity_poly.entity_id
_entity_poly.type
_entity_poly.pdbx_seq_one_letter_code
_entity_poly.pdbx_strand_id
1 'polypeptide(L)'
;MAKTSSVEKNNRRRRMAKQFLAKRKRLKAIAMDKKISIEERFAARLKLAELPRNSSPTRIRNRCELTGRARGFYRKLKLSRLALRDLSSQGMIPGMVKSSW
;
A
#
# COMPACT_ATOMS: atom_id res chain seq x y z
N MET A 1 -5.14 19.27 1.78
CA MET A 1 -4.08 18.58 1.01
C MET A 1 -3.06 17.93 1.96
N ALA A 2 -2.52 16.79 1.58
CA ALA A 2 -1.48 16.13 2.36
C ALA A 2 -0.13 16.81 2.16
N LYS A 3 0.71 16.78 3.20
CA LYS A 3 2.09 17.27 3.09
C LYS A 3 2.90 16.39 2.14
N THR A 4 3.78 17.00 1.37
CA THR A 4 4.70 16.30 0.47
C THR A 4 5.51 15.23 1.20
N SER A 5 5.94 15.52 2.43
CA SER A 5 6.67 14.56 3.27
C SER A 5 5.88 13.26 3.54
N SER A 6 4.56 13.35 3.71
CA SER A 6 3.72 12.17 3.91
C SER A 6 3.60 11.32 2.65
N VAL A 7 3.49 11.97 1.50
CA VAL A 7 3.46 11.30 0.18
C VAL A 7 4.79 10.61 -0.10
N GLU A 8 5.90 11.30 0.10
CA GLU A 8 7.26 10.76 -0.11
C GLU A 8 7.57 9.60 0.84
N LYS A 9 7.14 9.69 2.09
CA LYS A 9 7.27 8.59 3.04
C LYS A 9 6.53 7.34 2.57
N ASN A 10 5.32 7.51 2.04
CA ASN A 10 4.54 6.42 1.48
C ASN A 10 5.19 5.81 0.22
N ASN A 11 5.75 6.64 -0.66
CA ASN A 11 6.48 6.21 -1.84
C ASN A 11 7.73 5.41 -1.46
N ARG A 12 8.44 5.82 -0.42
CA ARG A 12 9.59 5.08 0.13
C ARG A 12 9.16 3.70 0.62
N ARG A 13 8.04 3.61 1.34
CA ARG A 13 7.48 2.33 1.80
C ARG A 13 7.14 1.42 0.63
N ARG A 14 6.56 1.94 -0.44
CA ARG A 14 6.25 1.17 -1.66
C ARG A 14 7.51 0.60 -2.30
N ARG A 15 8.55 1.41 -2.44
CA ARG A 15 9.84 0.98 -3.00
C ARG A 15 10.48 -0.12 -2.16
N MET A 16 10.54 0.07 -0.85
CA MET A 16 11.11 -0.91 0.07
C MET A 16 10.30 -2.21 0.11
N ALA A 17 8.97 -2.12 0.13
CA ALA A 17 8.11 -3.29 0.09
C ALA A 17 8.33 -4.12 -1.18
N LYS A 18 8.48 -3.47 -2.33
CA LYS A 18 8.79 -4.13 -3.60
C LYS A 18 10.18 -4.81 -3.58
N GLN A 19 11.17 -4.10 -3.05
CA GLN A 19 12.55 -4.59 -2.95
C GLN A 19 12.67 -5.85 -2.07
N PHE A 20 11.98 -5.89 -0.95
CA PHE A 20 12.03 -7.00 0.01
C PHE A 20 10.94 -8.05 -0.18
N LEU A 21 10.08 -7.90 -1.20
CA LEU A 21 8.94 -8.78 -1.42
C LEU A 21 9.33 -10.26 -1.51
N ALA A 22 10.30 -10.60 -2.35
CA ALA A 22 10.74 -11.97 -2.56
C ALA A 22 11.35 -12.58 -1.28
N LYS A 23 12.16 -11.82 -0.57
CA LYS A 23 12.78 -12.23 0.69
C LYS A 23 11.74 -12.48 1.77
N ARG A 24 10.78 -11.57 1.94
CA ARG A 24 9.67 -11.74 2.88
C ARG A 24 8.80 -12.95 2.55
N LYS A 25 8.47 -13.14 1.28
CA LYS A 25 7.65 -14.26 0.84
C LYS A 25 8.32 -15.60 1.16
N ARG A 26 9.61 -15.71 0.90
CA ARG A 26 10.40 -16.92 1.20
C ARG A 26 10.45 -17.21 2.69
N LEU A 27 10.81 -16.22 3.51
CA LEU A 27 10.88 -16.39 4.97
C LEU A 27 9.51 -16.70 5.59
N LYS A 28 8.46 -16.07 5.09
CA LYS A 28 7.10 -16.33 5.55
C LYS A 28 6.64 -17.74 5.21
N ALA A 29 6.96 -18.24 4.02
CA ALA A 29 6.67 -19.61 3.63
C ALA A 29 7.34 -20.61 4.57
N ILE A 30 8.61 -20.43 4.89
CA ILE A 30 9.34 -21.27 5.85
C ILE A 30 8.71 -21.19 7.25
N ALA A 31 8.40 -19.99 7.72
CA ALA A 31 7.84 -19.78 9.04
C ALA A 31 6.44 -20.41 9.23
N MET A 32 5.67 -20.54 8.14
CA MET A 32 4.30 -21.08 8.14
C MET A 32 4.24 -22.58 7.81
N ASP A 33 5.31 -23.17 7.32
CA ASP A 33 5.34 -24.57 6.97
C ASP A 33 5.37 -25.45 8.23
N LYS A 34 4.34 -26.29 8.39
CA LYS A 34 4.20 -27.20 9.53
C LYS A 34 5.13 -28.43 9.44
N LYS A 35 5.66 -28.72 8.26
CA LYS A 35 6.54 -29.90 8.05
C LYS A 35 7.98 -29.63 8.47
N ILE A 36 8.36 -28.37 8.62
CA ILE A 36 9.71 -27.95 8.99
C ILE A 36 9.83 -27.95 10.54
N SER A 37 11.04 -28.20 11.04
CA SER A 37 11.31 -28.17 12.49
C SER A 37 10.96 -26.81 13.13
N ILE A 38 10.60 -26.84 14.40
CA ILE A 38 10.25 -25.61 15.14
C ILE A 38 11.44 -24.64 15.20
N GLU A 39 12.67 -25.15 15.28
CA GLU A 39 13.88 -24.35 15.34
C GLU A 39 14.09 -23.55 14.05
N GLU A 40 13.96 -24.18 12.88
CA GLU A 40 14.06 -23.53 11.58
C GLU A 40 12.95 -22.48 11.37
N ARG A 41 11.74 -22.81 11.79
CA ARG A 41 10.60 -21.87 11.74
C ARG A 41 10.83 -20.65 12.62
N PHE A 42 11.37 -20.86 13.81
CA PHE A 42 11.72 -19.76 14.72
C PHE A 42 12.83 -18.90 14.15
N ALA A 43 13.89 -19.50 13.59
CA ALA A 43 14.97 -18.77 12.93
C ALA A 43 14.45 -17.92 11.76
N ALA A 44 13.51 -18.43 10.97
CA ALA A 44 12.87 -17.67 9.89
C ALA A 44 12.07 -16.48 10.43
N ARG A 45 11.36 -16.63 11.55
CA ARG A 45 10.64 -15.53 12.21
C ARG A 45 11.56 -14.44 12.73
N LEU A 46 12.69 -14.81 13.30
CA LEU A 46 13.70 -13.84 13.73
C LEU A 46 14.25 -13.03 12.55
N LYS A 47 14.56 -13.70 11.43
CA LYS A 47 15.02 -13.03 10.20
C LYS A 47 13.94 -12.10 9.63
N LEU A 48 12.66 -12.46 9.73
CA LEU A 48 11.56 -11.57 9.35
C LEU A 48 11.50 -10.32 10.23
N ALA A 49 11.72 -10.48 11.53
CA ALA A 49 11.73 -9.36 12.48
C ALA A 49 12.90 -8.39 12.26
N GLU A 50 14.04 -8.89 11.79
CA GLU A 50 15.22 -8.08 11.46
C GLU A 50 15.05 -7.21 10.21
N LEU A 51 14.10 -7.54 9.33
CA LEU A 51 13.85 -6.76 8.13
C LEU A 51 13.37 -5.33 8.46
N PRO A 52 13.72 -4.33 7.62
CA PRO A 52 13.25 -2.96 7.83
C PRO A 52 11.73 -2.89 7.97
N ARG A 53 11.24 -2.13 8.93
CA ARG A 53 9.78 -1.99 9.18
C ARG A 53 9.04 -1.43 7.97
N ASN A 54 9.65 -0.49 7.25
CA ASN A 54 9.08 0.11 6.04
C ASN A 54 9.04 -0.84 4.83
N SER A 55 9.65 -2.03 4.91
CA SER A 55 9.53 -3.06 3.89
C SER A 55 8.23 -3.87 3.98
N SER A 56 7.44 -3.68 5.03
CA SER A 56 6.16 -4.36 5.20
C SER A 56 5.07 -3.74 4.29
N PRO A 57 4.39 -4.54 3.46
CA PRO A 57 3.32 -4.04 2.59
C PRO A 57 2.10 -3.52 3.38
N THR A 58 1.91 -3.97 4.62
CA THR A 58 0.80 -3.51 5.48
C THR A 58 0.92 -2.04 5.88
N ARG A 59 2.10 -1.46 5.83
CA ARG A 59 2.35 -0.06 6.16
C ARG A 59 2.10 0.90 5.01
N ILE A 60 1.88 0.38 3.80
CA ILE A 60 1.55 1.19 2.62
C ILE A 60 0.11 1.69 2.76
N ARG A 61 -0.07 3.00 2.56
CA ARG A 61 -1.39 3.63 2.58
C ARG A 61 -1.79 4.05 1.16
N ASN A 62 -3.04 3.76 0.79
CA ASN A 62 -3.61 4.30 -0.44
C ASN A 62 -3.82 5.81 -0.29
N ARG A 63 -3.27 6.58 -1.21
CA ARG A 63 -3.39 8.04 -1.24
C ARG A 63 -3.81 8.50 -2.62
N CYS A 64 -4.62 9.56 -2.66
CA CYS A 64 -5.02 10.19 -3.91
C CYS A 64 -3.79 10.58 -4.74
N GLU A 65 -3.79 10.25 -6.02
CA GLU A 65 -2.67 10.58 -6.90
C GLU A 65 -2.51 12.09 -7.13
N LEU A 66 -3.59 12.86 -7.05
CA LEU A 66 -3.56 14.30 -7.23
C LEU A 66 -3.24 15.07 -5.95
N THR A 67 -3.96 14.77 -4.86
CA THR A 67 -3.89 15.57 -3.63
C THR A 67 -3.12 14.92 -2.50
N GLY A 68 -2.87 13.61 -2.59
CA GLY A 68 -2.21 12.84 -1.54
C GLY A 68 -3.10 12.50 -0.34
N ARG A 69 -4.40 12.81 -0.42
CA ARG A 69 -5.36 12.53 0.67
C ARG A 69 -5.46 11.02 0.90
N ALA A 70 -5.33 10.60 2.16
CA ALA A 70 -5.37 9.18 2.56
C ALA A 70 -6.78 8.66 2.86
N ARG A 71 -7.75 9.54 3.03
CA ARG A 71 -9.14 9.20 3.37
C ARG A 71 -10.08 9.48 2.20
N GLY A 72 -11.22 8.78 2.16
CA GLY A 72 -12.17 8.93 1.07
C GLY A 72 -11.57 8.58 -0.28
N PHE A 73 -10.85 7.47 -0.36
CA PHE A 73 -10.10 7.04 -1.53
C PHE A 73 -10.88 5.98 -2.33
N TYR A 74 -11.02 6.19 -3.62
CA TYR A 74 -11.60 5.22 -4.55
C TYR A 74 -10.50 4.41 -5.22
N ARG A 75 -10.38 3.14 -4.88
CA ARG A 75 -9.32 2.25 -5.38
C ARG A 75 -9.32 2.09 -6.89
N LYS A 76 -10.48 2.03 -7.50
CA LYS A 76 -10.63 1.88 -8.95
C LYS A 76 -10.01 3.04 -9.72
N LEU A 77 -10.22 4.25 -9.26
CA LEU A 77 -9.77 5.48 -9.92
C LEU A 77 -8.50 6.08 -9.29
N LYS A 78 -8.09 5.57 -8.14
CA LYS A 78 -6.94 6.06 -7.35
C LYS A 78 -7.05 7.55 -7.00
N LEU A 79 -8.28 8.01 -6.79
CA LEU A 79 -8.60 9.40 -6.48
C LEU A 79 -9.36 9.50 -5.16
N SER A 80 -9.22 10.64 -4.48
CA SER A 80 -10.05 10.96 -3.33
C SER A 80 -11.47 11.36 -3.79
N ARG A 81 -12.43 11.30 -2.87
CA ARG A 81 -13.81 11.74 -3.14
C ARG A 81 -13.90 13.18 -3.66
N LEU A 82 -13.04 14.07 -3.15
CA LEU A 82 -13.01 15.47 -3.58
C LEU A 82 -12.45 15.63 -4.99
N ALA A 83 -11.30 15.00 -5.27
CA ALA A 83 -10.71 15.00 -6.60
C ALA A 83 -11.62 14.33 -7.63
N LEU A 84 -12.30 13.24 -7.25
CA LEU A 84 -13.26 12.57 -8.11
C LEU A 84 -14.38 13.51 -8.52
N ARG A 85 -14.98 14.23 -7.55
CA ARG A 85 -16.06 15.15 -7.82
C ARG A 85 -15.64 16.30 -8.73
N ASP A 86 -14.49 16.90 -8.45
CA ASP A 86 -13.97 18.01 -9.25
C ASP A 86 -13.69 17.59 -10.70
N LEU A 87 -12.98 16.49 -10.90
CA LEU A 87 -12.67 15.98 -12.23
C LEU A 87 -13.90 15.50 -13.00
N SER A 88 -14.86 14.90 -12.30
CA SER A 88 -16.14 14.49 -12.90
C SER A 88 -16.95 15.70 -13.38
N SER A 89 -16.98 16.79 -12.60
CA SER A 89 -17.64 18.03 -12.98
C SER A 89 -17.01 18.69 -14.20
N GLN A 90 -15.71 18.50 -14.40
CA GLN A 90 -14.96 18.98 -15.57
C GLN A 90 -15.05 18.04 -16.77
N GLY A 91 -15.72 16.88 -16.62
CA GLY A 91 -15.85 15.89 -17.68
C GLY A 91 -14.56 15.11 -18.01
N MET A 92 -13.58 15.09 -17.11
CA MET A 92 -12.30 14.43 -17.33
C MET A 92 -12.33 12.93 -17.03
N ILE A 93 -13.36 12.42 -16.36
CA ILE A 93 -13.50 11.00 -16.05
C ILE A 93 -14.58 10.41 -16.94
N PRO A 94 -14.22 9.48 -17.86
CA PRO A 94 -15.19 8.88 -18.76
C PRO A 94 -16.16 7.96 -17.99
N GLY A 95 -17.43 7.93 -18.43
CA GLY A 95 -18.45 7.06 -17.86
C GLY A 95 -19.04 7.49 -16.52
N MET A 96 -18.67 8.67 -16.03
CA MET A 96 -19.22 9.19 -14.78
C MET A 96 -20.55 9.90 -15.02
N VAL A 97 -21.59 9.44 -14.33
CA VAL A 97 -22.94 9.99 -14.37
C VAL A 97 -23.34 10.40 -12.95
N LYS A 98 -23.94 11.59 -12.85
CA LYS A 98 -24.46 12.09 -11.59
C LYS A 98 -25.67 11.24 -11.16
N SER A 99 -25.64 10.68 -9.96
CA SER A 99 -26.71 9.82 -9.45
C SER A 99 -27.88 10.60 -8.86
N SER A 100 -27.68 11.88 -8.53
CA SER A 100 -28.74 12.78 -8.07
C SER A 100 -29.32 13.57 -9.25
N TRP A 101 -30.61 13.73 -9.25
CA TRP A 101 -31.32 14.53 -10.25
C TRP A 101 -31.97 15.77 -9.65
#